data_f51fa063d321e631d3460f1a5a2472ab
#
_entry.id   f51fa063d321e631d3460f1a5a2472ab
#
_cell.length_a   1.000
_cell.length_b   1.000
_cell.length_c   1.000
_cell.angle_alpha   90.00
_cell.angle_beta   90.00
_cell.angle_gamma   90.00
#
_symmetry.space_group_name_H-M   'P 1'
#
loop_
_entity.id
_entity.type
_entity.pdbx_description
1 polymer ?
#
loop_
_entity_poly.entity_id
_entity_poly.type
_entity_poly.pdbx_seq_one_letter_code
_entity_poly.pdbx_strand_id
1 'polypeptide(L)'
;MKNNEIIAKSTIGGKLKYMLSILAMCGLISLVAFSSETKAETLVEKETTVVVEKETNIPTESTKPNETTGPNETKKPEETAKASIIKKSSLSPAKSKVILLDPGHCRKHIGARGNGLKEEDVNLDIGKACRNYLNKYSDVTVYITRTNNKCLKRLKLGDCLTARNHLAKRLSADSLVSFHINWDPDKKRSGAMILAAYNSGYNKYVSTTTQALGSSIMANLQELGIKSEGFWFRTLDDEKYKNGAKADYYSIVREGVLNRIPSLIIEHGYVSNKSDCNNYFKTAEQRKSLGVADAKGIINYYKLSAKNIEGDFQTISGKTYFVDKEGNKIAGWVKKDGKWYHFNNKTAVMNKGFFKEAGNKFYLNPKTGEMTSGWFTIRGKSYLAKGNGVVVTNQIYTDGVKSYFFKKSGKRKNGWVTYKKAKYYFSKTKGMLKGKQKIKGKRYTFSKKTGKLRKKK
;
A
#
# COMPACT_ATOMS: atom_id res chain seq x y z
N MET A 1 24.54 -46.86 -31.21
CA MET A 1 23.25 -46.43 -30.74
C MET A 1 23.06 -46.79 -29.26
N LYS A 2 23.84 -46.25 -28.32
CA LYS A 2 23.68 -46.54 -26.86
C LYS A 2 24.18 -45.39 -25.94
N ASN A 3 24.29 -44.16 -26.41
CA ASN A 3 24.81 -43.04 -25.60
C ASN A 3 23.88 -41.83 -25.41
N ASN A 4 22.63 -41.89 -25.88
CA ASN A 4 21.72 -40.74 -25.79
C ASN A 4 20.63 -40.82 -24.71
N GLU A 5 20.51 -41.92 -23.98
CA GLU A 5 19.47 -42.09 -22.95
C GLU A 5 19.87 -41.68 -21.53
N ILE A 6 21.16 -41.50 -21.24
CA ILE A 6 21.63 -41.21 -19.87
C ILE A 6 21.57 -39.71 -19.54
N ILE A 7 21.58 -38.84 -20.52
CA ILE A 7 21.56 -37.36 -20.29
C ILE A 7 20.14 -36.82 -19.98
N ALA A 8 19.10 -37.48 -20.47
CA ALA A 8 17.71 -37.04 -20.24
C ALA A 8 17.19 -37.31 -18.81
N LYS A 9 17.69 -38.34 -18.12
CA LYS A 9 17.22 -38.73 -16.77
C LYS A 9 17.79 -37.85 -15.64
N SER A 10 18.94 -37.22 -15.79
CA SER A 10 19.53 -36.37 -14.74
C SER A 10 18.87 -35.01 -14.65
N THR A 11 18.31 -34.51 -15.77
CA THR A 11 17.67 -33.17 -15.82
C THR A 11 16.28 -33.17 -15.21
N ILE A 12 15.56 -34.29 -15.23
CA ILE A 12 14.21 -34.41 -14.65
C ILE A 12 14.29 -34.55 -13.12
N GLY A 13 15.28 -35.26 -12.59
CA GLY A 13 15.47 -35.44 -11.14
C GLY A 13 15.83 -34.13 -10.42
N GLY A 14 16.61 -33.24 -11.05
CA GLY A 14 16.97 -31.94 -10.48
C GLY A 14 15.79 -30.97 -10.38
N LYS A 15 14.93 -30.96 -11.38
CA LYS A 15 13.73 -30.10 -11.39
C LYS A 15 12.68 -30.55 -10.38
N LEU A 16 12.56 -31.86 -10.15
CA LEU A 16 11.61 -32.39 -9.17
C LEU A 16 12.02 -32.08 -7.72
N LYS A 17 13.33 -32.18 -7.40
CA LYS A 17 13.85 -31.78 -6.08
C LYS A 17 13.64 -30.27 -5.81
N TYR A 18 13.76 -29.43 -6.82
CA TYR A 18 13.49 -28.01 -6.72
C TYR A 18 12.02 -27.69 -6.42
N MET A 19 11.07 -28.46 -6.99
CA MET A 19 9.64 -28.28 -6.69
C MET A 19 9.29 -28.58 -5.24
N LEU A 20 9.90 -29.60 -4.64
CA LEU A 20 9.63 -29.99 -3.24
C LEU A 20 10.21 -28.99 -2.22
N SER A 21 11.37 -28.40 -2.49
CA SER A 21 11.98 -27.43 -1.56
C SER A 21 11.25 -26.08 -1.52
N ILE A 22 10.68 -25.64 -2.64
CA ILE A 22 9.88 -24.41 -2.68
C ILE A 22 8.50 -24.62 -2.05
N LEU A 23 7.94 -25.82 -2.14
CA LEU A 23 6.69 -26.21 -1.45
C LEU A 23 6.84 -26.17 0.09
N ALA A 24 8.00 -26.54 0.61
CA ALA A 24 8.28 -26.45 2.05
C ALA A 24 8.40 -25.03 2.57
N MET A 25 8.68 -24.06 1.70
CA MET A 25 8.84 -22.66 2.10
C MET A 25 7.60 -21.79 1.94
N CYS A 26 6.73 -22.13 0.99
CA CYS A 26 5.49 -21.36 0.79
C CYS A 26 4.31 -21.91 1.59
N GLY A 27 4.55 -22.79 2.55
CA GLY A 27 3.52 -23.38 3.42
C GLY A 27 2.59 -24.31 2.66
N LEU A 28 2.61 -25.57 3.05
CA LEU A 28 1.66 -26.59 2.70
C LEU A 28 0.29 -26.01 2.30
N ILE A 29 -0.03 -26.03 1.04
CA ILE A 29 -1.41 -25.92 0.60
C ILE A 29 -1.94 -27.32 0.62
N SER A 30 -2.77 -27.55 1.63
CA SER A 30 -3.55 -28.74 1.83
C SER A 30 -4.38 -29.09 0.61
N LEU A 31 -4.21 -30.31 0.11
CA LEU A 31 -5.34 -31.06 -0.41
C LEU A 31 -6.33 -31.24 0.75
N VAL A 32 -7.43 -30.54 0.72
CA VAL A 32 -8.63 -30.91 1.45
C VAL A 32 -9.78 -30.88 0.46
N ALA A 33 -10.24 -32.09 0.18
CA ALA A 33 -11.48 -32.35 -0.51
C ALA A 33 -12.66 -31.76 0.25
N PHE A 34 -13.65 -31.32 -0.49
CA PHE A 34 -14.95 -30.92 0.02
C PHE A 34 -15.64 -32.02 0.79
N SER A 35 -16.06 -31.75 2.01
CA SER A 35 -17.30 -32.29 2.57
C SER A 35 -17.84 -31.41 3.69
N SER A 36 -19.12 -31.10 3.53
CA SER A 36 -20.19 -30.83 4.53
C SER A 36 -20.06 -29.67 5.50
N GLU A 37 -21.06 -28.83 5.37
CA GLU A 37 -21.85 -28.05 6.34
C GLU A 37 -21.55 -28.23 7.83
N THR A 38 -21.35 -27.10 8.55
CA THR A 38 -22.13 -26.83 9.77
C THR A 38 -21.87 -25.42 10.34
N LYS A 39 -22.97 -24.78 10.72
CA LYS A 39 -23.20 -23.75 11.74
C LYS A 39 -22.34 -22.48 11.78
N ALA A 40 -22.98 -21.41 11.38
CA ALA A 40 -22.61 -20.03 11.65
C ALA A 40 -22.93 -19.67 13.10
N GLU A 41 -21.92 -19.44 13.91
CA GLU A 41 -22.06 -18.70 15.15
C GLU A 41 -21.77 -17.21 14.90
N THR A 42 -22.68 -16.41 15.46
CA THR A 42 -22.74 -14.95 15.38
C THR A 42 -21.62 -14.36 16.22
N LEU A 43 -20.54 -13.89 15.58
CA LEU A 43 -19.58 -13.02 16.24
C LEU A 43 -19.85 -11.57 15.83
N VAL A 44 -20.19 -10.76 16.81
CA VAL A 44 -20.34 -9.31 16.72
C VAL A 44 -19.00 -8.73 16.32
N GLU A 45 -18.88 -8.27 15.08
CA GLU A 45 -17.70 -7.52 14.60
C GLU A 45 -17.67 -6.14 15.24
N LYS A 46 -16.78 -5.96 16.22
CA LYS A 46 -16.30 -4.64 16.61
C LYS A 46 -15.52 -4.06 15.42
N GLU A 47 -15.95 -2.91 14.93
CA GLU A 47 -15.23 -2.11 13.94
C GLU A 47 -13.85 -1.73 14.49
N THR A 48 -12.82 -2.45 14.08
CA THR A 48 -11.44 -2.08 14.40
C THR A 48 -10.96 -1.10 13.36
N THR A 49 -10.98 0.16 13.72
CA THR A 49 -10.23 1.23 13.02
C THR A 49 -8.77 0.83 12.99
N VAL A 50 -8.18 0.79 11.81
CA VAL A 50 -6.71 0.63 11.68
C VAL A 50 -6.08 1.90 12.23
N VAL A 51 -5.72 1.88 13.49
CA VAL A 51 -4.93 2.93 14.12
C VAL A 51 -3.50 2.75 13.65
N VAL A 52 -3.00 3.74 12.94
CA VAL A 52 -1.56 3.91 12.71
C VAL A 52 -1.00 4.45 14.01
N GLU A 53 -0.46 3.59 14.86
CA GLU A 53 0.19 4.01 16.09
C GLU A 53 1.41 4.89 15.77
N LYS A 54 1.41 6.08 16.34
CA LYS A 54 2.56 6.96 16.47
C LYS A 54 3.40 6.50 17.67
N GLU A 55 4.65 6.21 17.47
CA GLU A 55 5.64 6.30 18.54
C GLU A 55 6.10 7.75 18.63
N THR A 56 5.73 8.42 19.68
CA THR A 56 6.32 9.69 20.12
C THR A 56 7.28 9.40 21.25
N ASN A 57 8.56 9.42 20.99
CA ASN A 57 9.58 9.55 22.04
C ASN A 57 9.80 11.03 22.30
N ILE A 58 9.41 11.49 23.47
CA ILE A 58 9.78 12.78 24.04
C ILE A 58 10.77 12.48 25.18
N PRO A 59 11.98 13.04 25.18
CA PRO A 59 12.79 13.09 26.39
C PRO A 59 12.27 14.24 27.27
N THR A 60 11.90 13.91 28.49
CA THR A 60 11.67 14.89 29.54
C THR A 60 13.01 15.31 30.14
N GLU A 61 13.29 16.57 30.07
CA GLU A 61 14.26 17.17 30.98
C GLU A 61 13.65 18.41 31.65
N SER A 62 13.60 18.31 32.98
CA SER A 62 13.10 19.30 33.93
C SER A 62 14.23 20.19 34.39
N THR A 63 14.06 21.51 34.33
CA THR A 63 14.64 22.40 35.34
C THR A 63 13.77 23.61 35.50
N LYS A 64 13.49 23.92 36.77
CA LYS A 64 12.74 25.07 37.28
C LYS A 64 13.64 26.29 37.54
N PRO A 65 13.04 27.45 37.85
CA PRO A 65 13.53 28.76 37.45
C PRO A 65 14.30 29.49 38.58
N ASN A 66 14.97 30.57 38.22
CA ASN A 66 15.36 31.61 39.18
C ASN A 66 14.93 32.99 38.68
N GLU A 67 14.21 33.68 39.57
CA GLU A 67 13.84 35.10 39.48
C GLU A 67 15.07 35.97 39.69
N THR A 68 15.12 37.13 39.03
CA THR A 68 15.26 38.45 39.70
C THR A 68 15.26 39.65 38.74
N THR A 69 14.43 40.62 39.15
CA THR A 69 14.57 42.09 39.05
C THR A 69 14.58 42.83 37.68
N GLY A 70 13.61 43.54 37.43
CA GLY A 70 13.06 44.80 37.00
C GLY A 70 13.99 45.90 36.37
N PRO A 71 13.43 47.08 36.02
CA PRO A 71 13.03 47.39 34.66
C PRO A 71 13.99 48.38 33.97
N ASN A 72 14.05 48.33 32.61
CA ASN A 72 14.57 49.48 31.85
C ASN A 72 13.77 49.60 30.53
N GLU A 73 13.11 50.74 30.41
CA GLU A 73 12.48 51.18 29.15
C GLU A 73 13.55 51.36 28.09
N THR A 74 13.39 50.65 26.95
CA THR A 74 14.08 51.03 25.73
C THR A 74 13.18 50.78 24.52
N LYS A 75 12.93 51.87 23.81
CA LYS A 75 12.35 52.09 22.48
C LYS A 75 12.07 50.87 21.65
N LYS A 76 10.79 50.68 21.33
CA LYS A 76 10.24 49.80 20.30
C LYS A 76 10.90 50.08 18.94
N PRO A 77 11.53 49.08 18.31
CA PRO A 77 11.86 49.22 16.89
C PRO A 77 10.57 49.11 16.10
N GLU A 78 10.34 50.03 15.22
CA GLU A 78 9.31 50.01 14.18
C GLU A 78 9.60 48.81 13.26
N GLU A 79 8.90 47.71 13.49
CA GLU A 79 8.95 46.52 12.66
C GLU A 79 8.21 46.81 11.36
N THR A 80 8.94 47.29 10.36
CA THR A 80 8.44 47.35 8.98
C THR A 80 8.02 45.94 8.59
N ALA A 81 6.71 45.66 8.71
CA ALA A 81 6.10 44.44 8.30
C ALA A 81 6.36 44.20 6.81
N LYS A 82 7.43 43.46 6.45
CA LYS A 82 7.61 42.96 5.10
C LYS A 82 6.34 42.20 4.74
N ALA A 83 5.59 42.72 3.74
CA ALA A 83 4.41 42.07 3.23
C ALA A 83 4.80 40.64 2.83
N SER A 84 4.33 39.63 3.59
CA SER A 84 4.65 38.23 3.32
C SER A 84 3.99 37.83 2.01
N ILE A 85 4.82 37.45 1.05
CA ILE A 85 4.38 36.97 -0.26
C ILE A 85 3.66 35.60 -0.10
N ILE A 86 2.54 35.41 -0.80
CA ILE A 86 1.85 34.14 -0.88
C ILE A 86 2.35 33.43 -2.13
N LYS A 87 3.11 32.32 -1.95
CA LYS A 87 3.53 31.42 -3.03
C LYS A 87 2.55 30.27 -3.20
N LYS A 88 2.15 29.97 -4.43
CA LYS A 88 1.26 28.82 -4.73
C LYS A 88 2.08 27.55 -4.93
N SER A 89 1.76 26.49 -4.16
CA SER A 89 2.33 25.17 -4.35
C SER A 89 1.77 24.53 -5.64
N SER A 90 2.66 23.87 -6.41
CA SER A 90 2.28 23.04 -7.56
C SER A 90 1.91 21.60 -7.16
N LEU A 91 2.04 21.26 -5.88
CA LEU A 91 1.78 19.91 -5.37
C LEU A 91 0.28 19.59 -5.37
N SER A 92 -0.06 18.32 -5.55
CA SER A 92 -1.43 17.83 -5.36
C SER A 92 -1.43 16.33 -5.03
N PRO A 93 -2.06 15.90 -3.94
CA PRO A 93 -2.22 14.48 -3.62
C PRO A 93 -3.10 13.77 -4.65
N ALA A 94 -4.01 14.48 -5.34
CA ALA A 94 -4.86 13.89 -6.38
C ALA A 94 -4.06 13.39 -7.60
N LYS A 95 -2.89 13.94 -7.84
CA LYS A 95 -1.94 13.52 -8.87
C LYS A 95 -0.86 12.58 -8.33
N SER A 96 -0.78 12.42 -7.01
CA SER A 96 0.21 11.54 -6.37
C SER A 96 -0.01 10.09 -6.73
N LYS A 97 1.08 9.37 -6.97
CA LYS A 97 1.08 7.92 -7.03
C LYS A 97 0.83 7.31 -5.65
N VAL A 98 0.06 6.25 -5.58
CA VAL A 98 -0.18 5.51 -4.35
C VAL A 98 0.58 4.18 -4.41
N ILE A 99 1.62 4.06 -3.60
CA ILE A 99 2.47 2.86 -3.55
C ILE A 99 2.21 2.14 -2.24
N LEU A 100 1.87 0.85 -2.31
CA LEU A 100 1.81 -0.02 -1.15
C LEU A 100 3.08 -0.86 -1.09
N LEU A 101 3.89 -0.66 -0.06
CA LEU A 101 5.06 -1.46 0.26
C LEU A 101 4.63 -2.62 1.17
N ASP A 102 5.12 -3.81 0.88
CA ASP A 102 4.74 -5.02 1.58
C ASP A 102 5.96 -5.80 2.07
N PRO A 103 6.52 -5.51 3.25
CA PRO A 103 7.50 -6.39 3.86
C PRO A 103 6.92 -7.80 4.03
N GLY A 104 7.43 -8.77 3.24
CA GLY A 104 6.94 -10.14 3.25
C GLY A 104 7.07 -10.80 4.62
N HIS A 105 6.26 -11.83 4.85
CA HIS A 105 6.21 -12.57 6.11
C HIS A 105 5.80 -11.75 7.35
N CYS A 106 5.84 -12.34 8.50
CA CYS A 106 5.64 -11.74 9.83
C CYS A 106 5.93 -12.79 10.91
N ARG A 107 5.95 -12.41 12.18
CA ARG A 107 6.23 -13.35 13.28
C ARG A 107 5.33 -14.60 13.31
N LYS A 108 4.09 -14.49 12.85
CA LYS A 108 3.16 -15.63 12.76
C LYS A 108 3.39 -16.48 11.50
N HIS A 109 3.74 -15.84 10.40
CA HIS A 109 4.01 -16.48 9.10
C HIS A 109 5.47 -16.21 8.76
N ILE A 110 6.32 -17.00 9.41
CA ILE A 110 7.77 -16.85 9.32
C ILE A 110 8.28 -17.12 7.90
N GLY A 111 9.34 -16.42 7.50
CA GLY A 111 10.05 -16.66 6.25
C GLY A 111 11.25 -17.56 6.45
N ALA A 112 12.15 -17.55 5.48
CA ALA A 112 13.38 -18.33 5.45
C ALA A 112 14.33 -17.96 6.59
N ARG A 113 15.19 -18.91 6.92
CA ARG A 113 16.24 -18.80 7.96
C ARG A 113 17.59 -19.21 7.37
N GLY A 114 18.63 -18.44 7.66
CA GLY A 114 19.98 -18.78 7.25
C GLY A 114 21.00 -17.78 7.74
N ASN A 115 22.23 -18.20 7.97
CA ASN A 115 23.36 -17.35 8.36
C ASN A 115 23.08 -16.39 9.54
N GLY A 116 22.23 -16.81 10.50
CA GLY A 116 21.83 -16.01 11.67
C GLY A 116 20.75 -14.95 11.37
N LEU A 117 20.19 -14.94 10.16
CA LEU A 117 19.19 -13.96 9.73
C LEU A 117 17.78 -14.59 9.67
N LYS A 118 16.78 -13.74 9.82
CA LYS A 118 15.36 -14.03 9.70
C LYS A 118 14.78 -13.18 8.58
N GLU A 119 14.16 -13.82 7.59
CA GLU A 119 13.64 -13.14 6.41
C GLU A 119 12.65 -12.04 6.77
N GLU A 120 11.71 -12.29 7.70
CA GLU A 120 10.72 -11.29 8.09
C GLU A 120 11.32 -10.03 8.72
N ASP A 121 12.49 -10.13 9.39
CA ASP A 121 13.20 -8.99 9.98
C ASP A 121 13.92 -8.20 8.88
N VAL A 122 14.63 -8.88 7.98
CA VAL A 122 15.33 -8.27 6.83
C VAL A 122 14.34 -7.53 5.93
N ASN A 123 13.23 -8.18 5.57
CA ASN A 123 12.19 -7.58 4.73
C ASN A 123 11.59 -6.33 5.36
N LEU A 124 11.39 -6.34 6.70
CA LEU A 124 10.86 -5.19 7.42
C LEU A 124 11.80 -3.98 7.35
N ASP A 125 13.09 -4.21 7.51
CA ASP A 125 14.10 -3.14 7.47
C ASP A 125 14.22 -2.56 6.06
N ILE A 126 14.24 -3.40 5.02
CA ILE A 126 14.25 -2.98 3.61
C ILE A 126 12.99 -2.14 3.32
N GLY A 127 11.82 -2.64 3.66
CA GLY A 127 10.56 -1.94 3.40
C GLY A 127 10.44 -0.61 4.14
N LYS A 128 10.92 -0.53 5.39
CA LYS A 128 11.00 0.74 6.14
C LYS A 128 11.95 1.74 5.48
N ALA A 129 13.12 1.29 5.03
CA ALA A 129 14.10 2.13 4.37
C ALA A 129 13.55 2.68 3.04
N CYS A 130 12.90 1.83 2.23
CA CYS A 130 12.24 2.21 1.00
C CYS A 130 11.16 3.27 1.26
N ARG A 131 10.27 3.04 2.24
CA ARG A 131 9.24 4.01 2.64
C ARG A 131 9.85 5.35 3.04
N ASN A 132 10.87 5.33 3.89
CA ASN A 132 11.50 6.55 4.40
C ASN A 132 12.16 7.36 3.27
N TYR A 133 12.72 6.69 2.27
CA TYR A 133 13.30 7.36 1.12
C TYR A 133 12.22 7.95 0.18
N LEU A 134 11.18 7.18 -0.16
CA LEU A 134 10.06 7.64 -0.98
C LEU A 134 9.28 8.80 -0.34
N ASN A 135 9.20 8.85 0.99
CA ASN A 135 8.52 9.95 1.70
C ASN A 135 9.18 11.32 1.50
N LYS A 136 10.40 11.37 0.95
CA LYS A 136 11.07 12.63 0.55
C LYS A 136 10.52 13.20 -0.76
N TYR A 137 9.68 12.44 -1.49
CA TYR A 137 9.09 12.85 -2.76
C TYR A 137 7.66 13.34 -2.57
N SER A 138 7.30 14.38 -3.31
CA SER A 138 6.05 15.13 -3.09
C SER A 138 4.83 14.53 -3.77
N ASP A 139 5.04 13.86 -4.90
CA ASP A 139 3.98 13.35 -5.77
C ASP A 139 3.73 11.84 -5.59
N VAL A 140 4.11 11.31 -4.44
CA VAL A 140 3.84 9.93 -4.02
C VAL A 140 3.21 9.88 -2.63
N THR A 141 2.24 8.98 -2.45
CA THR A 141 1.70 8.60 -1.14
C THR A 141 2.06 7.15 -0.87
N VAL A 142 2.84 6.92 0.19
CA VAL A 142 3.40 5.60 0.49
C VAL A 142 2.72 4.99 1.69
N TYR A 143 2.19 3.79 1.52
CA TYR A 143 1.67 2.94 2.58
C TYR A 143 2.56 1.73 2.77
N ILE A 144 2.53 1.14 3.95
CA ILE A 144 3.27 -0.08 4.26
C ILE A 144 2.35 -1.04 5.00
N THR A 145 2.39 -2.33 4.66
CA THR A 145 1.47 -3.34 5.24
C THR A 145 1.75 -3.61 6.71
N ARG A 146 3.00 -3.49 7.16
CA ARG A 146 3.41 -3.64 8.56
C ARG A 146 4.62 -2.76 8.90
N THR A 147 4.64 -2.23 10.11
CA THR A 147 5.76 -1.44 10.66
C THR A 147 6.54 -2.18 11.75
N ASN A 148 6.08 -3.36 12.11
CA ASN A 148 6.69 -4.26 13.09
C ASN A 148 6.49 -5.72 12.66
N ASN A 149 6.92 -6.68 13.46
CA ASN A 149 6.78 -8.10 13.13
C ASN A 149 5.41 -8.74 13.44
N LYS A 150 4.41 -7.94 13.81
CA LYS A 150 3.04 -8.46 14.01
C LYS A 150 2.38 -8.78 12.66
N CYS A 151 1.55 -9.80 12.63
CA CYS A 151 0.71 -10.12 11.47
C CYS A 151 -0.33 -9.01 11.27
N LEU A 152 -0.62 -8.69 9.99
CA LEU A 152 -1.55 -7.61 9.62
C LEU A 152 -2.91 -7.70 10.33
N LYS A 153 -3.44 -8.93 10.53
CA LYS A 153 -4.72 -9.17 11.22
C LYS A 153 -4.75 -10.43 12.09
N ARG A 154 -3.62 -11.03 12.44
CA ARG A 154 -3.53 -12.34 13.12
C ARG A 154 -4.26 -13.49 12.39
N LEU A 155 -4.44 -13.39 11.09
CA LEU A 155 -5.18 -14.30 10.24
C LEU A 155 -4.41 -15.61 9.97
N LYS A 156 -5.05 -16.60 9.35
CA LYS A 156 -4.38 -17.74 8.69
C LYS A 156 -3.52 -17.24 7.52
N LEU A 157 -2.61 -18.05 7.01
CA LEU A 157 -1.64 -17.62 5.97
C LEU A 157 -2.32 -17.10 4.70
N GLY A 158 -3.24 -17.86 4.12
CA GLY A 158 -3.97 -17.46 2.91
C GLY A 158 -4.73 -16.15 3.08
N ASP A 159 -5.44 -15.99 4.21
CA ASP A 159 -6.16 -14.77 4.52
C ASP A 159 -5.21 -13.57 4.75
N CYS A 160 -4.02 -13.82 5.30
CA CYS A 160 -3.01 -12.78 5.49
C CYS A 160 -2.49 -12.27 4.13
N LEU A 161 -2.22 -13.15 3.17
CA LEU A 161 -1.81 -12.78 1.81
C LEU A 161 -2.93 -12.01 1.09
N THR A 162 -4.15 -12.51 1.15
CA THR A 162 -5.33 -11.85 0.58
C THR A 162 -5.57 -10.47 1.19
N ALA A 163 -5.37 -10.30 2.51
CA ALA A 163 -5.53 -9.02 3.20
C ALA A 163 -4.55 -7.94 2.70
N ARG A 164 -3.33 -8.32 2.27
CA ARG A 164 -2.34 -7.41 1.68
C ARG A 164 -2.85 -6.83 0.36
N ASN A 165 -3.35 -7.69 -0.52
CA ASN A 165 -3.94 -7.28 -1.80
C ASN A 165 -5.25 -6.49 -1.61
N HIS A 166 -6.10 -6.87 -0.65
CA HIS A 166 -7.29 -6.10 -0.31
C HIS A 166 -6.94 -4.70 0.21
N LEU A 167 -5.83 -4.55 0.94
CA LEU A 167 -5.34 -3.24 1.34
C LEU A 167 -4.91 -2.42 0.12
N ALA A 168 -4.15 -2.99 -0.81
CA ALA A 168 -3.78 -2.32 -2.07
C ALA A 168 -5.02 -1.83 -2.83
N LYS A 169 -6.03 -2.67 -2.96
CA LYS A 169 -7.29 -2.33 -3.64
C LYS A 169 -8.09 -1.27 -2.91
N ARG A 170 -8.16 -1.33 -1.58
CA ARG A 170 -8.84 -0.31 -0.75
C ARG A 170 -8.19 1.05 -0.87
N LEU A 171 -6.84 1.09 -0.96
CA LEU A 171 -6.07 2.32 -1.14
C LEU A 171 -6.14 2.84 -2.58
N SER A 172 -6.63 2.05 -3.54
CA SER A 172 -6.47 2.29 -4.99
C SER A 172 -5.00 2.49 -5.35
N ALA A 173 -4.15 1.57 -4.88
CA ALA A 173 -2.73 1.63 -5.12
C ALA A 173 -2.40 1.55 -6.63
N ASP A 174 -1.45 2.37 -7.07
CA ASP A 174 -0.88 2.29 -8.43
C ASP A 174 0.04 1.06 -8.55
N SER A 175 0.67 0.65 -7.44
CA SER A 175 1.38 -0.64 -7.36
C SER A 175 1.51 -1.16 -5.93
N LEU A 176 1.73 -2.49 -5.83
CA LEU A 176 2.14 -3.19 -4.62
C LEU A 176 3.53 -3.78 -4.87
N VAL A 177 4.49 -3.45 -4.00
CA VAL A 177 5.87 -3.95 -4.06
C VAL A 177 6.15 -4.74 -2.80
N SER A 178 6.34 -6.06 -2.94
CA SER A 178 6.60 -6.98 -1.84
C SER A 178 8.09 -7.31 -1.75
N PHE A 179 8.65 -7.23 -0.54
CA PHE A 179 10.07 -7.42 -0.25
C PHE A 179 10.30 -8.78 0.39
N HIS A 180 11.23 -9.57 -0.16
CA HIS A 180 11.60 -10.90 0.25
C HIS A 180 13.11 -11.13 0.12
N ILE A 181 13.61 -12.19 0.74
CA ILE A 181 14.91 -12.80 0.51
C ILE A 181 14.73 -14.30 0.36
N ASN A 182 15.28 -14.85 -0.69
CA ASN A 182 15.09 -16.23 -1.11
C ASN A 182 15.90 -17.24 -0.26
N TRP A 183 15.66 -18.51 -0.52
CA TRP A 183 16.42 -19.63 0.04
C TRP A 183 16.69 -20.69 -1.05
N ASP A 184 17.87 -21.27 -1.03
CA ASP A 184 18.30 -22.32 -1.94
C ASP A 184 18.86 -23.49 -1.14
N PRO A 185 18.36 -24.72 -1.34
CA PRO A 185 18.82 -25.91 -0.60
C PRO A 185 20.31 -26.18 -0.81
N ASP A 186 20.80 -25.97 -2.02
CA ASP A 186 22.20 -26.19 -2.37
C ASP A 186 23.12 -25.04 -1.95
N LYS A 187 22.55 -23.92 -1.47
CA LYS A 187 23.26 -22.69 -1.03
C LYS A 187 24.18 -22.08 -2.10
N LYS A 188 23.97 -22.44 -3.36
CA LYS A 188 24.82 -22.03 -4.51
C LYS A 188 24.27 -20.80 -5.20
N ARG A 189 22.95 -20.63 -5.23
CA ARG A 189 22.32 -19.47 -5.88
C ARG A 189 22.63 -18.20 -5.14
N SER A 190 22.78 -17.10 -5.90
CA SER A 190 23.11 -15.77 -5.40
C SER A 190 22.55 -14.72 -6.35
N GLY A 191 22.16 -13.57 -5.81
CA GLY A 191 21.63 -12.47 -6.59
C GLY A 191 20.14 -12.27 -6.48
N ALA A 192 19.63 -11.16 -6.98
CA ALA A 192 18.24 -10.76 -6.90
C ALA A 192 17.41 -11.22 -8.10
N MET A 193 16.12 -11.46 -7.85
CA MET A 193 15.14 -11.75 -8.91
C MET A 193 13.82 -11.02 -8.66
N ILE A 194 13.05 -10.84 -9.74
CA ILE A 194 11.69 -10.26 -9.68
C ILE A 194 10.68 -11.35 -10.04
N LEU A 195 9.72 -11.58 -9.13
CA LEU A 195 8.56 -12.42 -9.40
C LEU A 195 7.43 -11.49 -9.86
N ALA A 196 6.99 -11.68 -11.10
CA ALA A 196 6.04 -10.79 -11.77
C ALA A 196 4.94 -11.57 -12.47
N ALA A 197 3.88 -10.87 -12.86
CA ALA A 197 2.79 -11.45 -13.61
C ALA A 197 3.27 -11.97 -14.98
N TYR A 198 2.89 -13.21 -15.29
CA TYR A 198 3.12 -13.79 -16.60
C TYR A 198 2.29 -13.06 -17.67
N ASN A 199 2.85 -12.89 -18.85
CA ASN A 199 2.16 -12.22 -19.96
C ASN A 199 1.12 -13.17 -20.59
N SER A 200 0.07 -13.50 -19.85
CA SER A 200 -1.01 -14.43 -20.27
C SER A 200 -2.06 -13.79 -21.16
N GLY A 201 -1.95 -12.50 -21.45
CA GLY A 201 -3.00 -11.75 -22.16
C GLY A 201 -4.24 -11.42 -21.32
N TYR A 202 -4.39 -12.00 -20.10
CA TYR A 202 -5.56 -11.73 -19.24
C TYR A 202 -5.61 -10.30 -18.73
N ASN A 203 -4.47 -9.75 -18.35
CA ASN A 203 -4.35 -8.35 -17.92
C ASN A 203 -3.00 -7.77 -18.35
N LYS A 204 -2.90 -7.46 -19.64
CA LYS A 204 -1.67 -6.95 -20.26
C LYS A 204 -1.13 -5.69 -19.55
N TYR A 205 -2.01 -4.82 -19.07
CA TYR A 205 -1.61 -3.63 -18.32
C TYR A 205 -0.80 -4.01 -17.06
N VAL A 206 -1.30 -4.98 -16.28
CA VAL A 206 -0.60 -5.40 -15.05
C VAL A 206 0.74 -6.06 -15.37
N SER A 207 0.78 -7.02 -16.30
CA SER A 207 2.02 -7.71 -16.64
C SER A 207 3.08 -6.76 -17.20
N THR A 208 2.71 -5.86 -18.13
CA THR A 208 3.64 -4.87 -18.69
C THR A 208 4.15 -3.91 -17.62
N THR A 209 3.26 -3.40 -16.75
CA THR A 209 3.62 -2.46 -15.68
C THR A 209 4.53 -3.12 -14.64
N THR A 210 4.22 -4.35 -14.20
CA THR A 210 5.08 -5.05 -13.23
C THR A 210 6.46 -5.35 -13.76
N GLN A 211 6.58 -5.72 -15.04
CA GLN A 211 7.86 -5.98 -15.67
C GLN A 211 8.70 -4.69 -15.82
N ALA A 212 8.07 -3.61 -16.25
CA ALA A 212 8.76 -2.32 -16.39
C ALA A 212 9.21 -1.74 -15.03
N LEU A 213 8.34 -1.80 -14.01
CA LEU A 213 8.67 -1.40 -12.64
C LEU A 213 9.77 -2.29 -12.05
N GLY A 214 9.65 -3.62 -12.21
CA GLY A 214 10.65 -4.59 -11.76
C GLY A 214 12.02 -4.38 -12.42
N SER A 215 12.05 -4.09 -13.74
CA SER A 215 13.29 -3.76 -14.45
C SER A 215 13.95 -2.51 -13.88
N SER A 216 13.18 -1.48 -13.60
CA SER A 216 13.69 -0.24 -13.00
C SER A 216 14.25 -0.46 -11.59
N ILE A 217 13.62 -1.30 -10.78
CA ILE A 217 14.11 -1.67 -9.45
C ILE A 217 15.39 -2.50 -9.57
N MET A 218 15.39 -3.52 -10.42
CA MET A 218 16.55 -4.39 -10.63
C MET A 218 17.79 -3.60 -11.09
N ALA A 219 17.64 -2.63 -11.98
CA ALA A 219 18.74 -1.77 -12.39
C ALA A 219 19.42 -1.05 -11.21
N ASN A 220 18.63 -0.54 -10.26
CA ASN A 220 19.17 0.13 -9.07
C ASN A 220 19.77 -0.86 -8.05
N LEU A 221 19.28 -2.10 -7.97
CA LEU A 221 19.90 -3.15 -7.14
C LEU A 221 21.25 -3.57 -7.73
N GLN A 222 21.37 -3.63 -9.06
CA GLN A 222 22.64 -3.93 -9.74
C GLN A 222 23.71 -2.83 -9.50
N GLU A 223 23.30 -1.56 -9.29
CA GLU A 223 24.25 -0.50 -8.88
C GLU A 223 24.92 -0.78 -7.51
N LEU A 224 24.30 -1.61 -6.65
CA LEU A 224 24.91 -2.08 -5.40
C LEU A 224 25.81 -3.29 -5.58
N GLY A 225 26.01 -3.75 -6.81
CA GLY A 225 26.79 -4.94 -7.14
C GLY A 225 26.03 -6.26 -7.03
N ILE A 226 24.72 -6.22 -6.86
CA ILE A 226 23.89 -7.42 -6.79
C ILE A 226 23.73 -8.01 -8.20
N LYS A 227 24.04 -9.30 -8.34
CA LYS A 227 23.79 -10.03 -9.60
C LYS A 227 22.29 -10.12 -9.84
N SER A 228 21.86 -9.84 -11.06
CA SER A 228 20.47 -10.08 -11.47
C SER A 228 20.27 -11.53 -11.91
N GLU A 229 19.27 -12.21 -11.36
CA GLU A 229 18.74 -13.48 -11.86
C GLU A 229 17.51 -13.27 -12.78
N GLY A 230 17.18 -12.01 -13.10
CA GLY A 230 16.11 -11.64 -14.03
C GLY A 230 14.72 -11.77 -13.43
N PHE A 231 13.78 -12.09 -14.30
CA PHE A 231 12.38 -12.32 -13.93
C PHE A 231 12.05 -13.78 -13.77
N TRP A 232 11.24 -14.10 -12.78
CA TRP A 232 10.65 -15.40 -12.62
C TRP A 232 9.14 -15.33 -12.81
N PHE A 233 8.66 -16.05 -13.80
CA PHE A 233 7.25 -16.21 -14.09
C PHE A 233 6.83 -17.64 -13.75
N ARG A 234 5.85 -17.79 -12.87
CA ARG A 234 5.32 -19.08 -12.48
C ARG A 234 3.81 -19.08 -12.50
N THR A 235 3.22 -20.12 -13.09
CA THR A 235 1.77 -20.31 -13.17
C THR A 235 1.34 -21.55 -12.41
N LEU A 236 0.06 -21.64 -12.08
CA LEU A 236 -0.61 -22.83 -11.57
C LEU A 236 -1.01 -23.73 -12.75
N ASP A 237 -1.02 -25.02 -12.55
CA ASP A 237 -1.41 -25.97 -13.58
C ASP A 237 -2.94 -26.11 -13.67
N ASP A 238 -3.63 -26.04 -12.55
CA ASP A 238 -5.05 -26.33 -12.36
C ASP A 238 -5.92 -25.07 -12.21
N GLU A 239 -5.36 -23.91 -11.90
CA GLU A 239 -6.11 -22.68 -11.86
C GLU A 239 -5.92 -21.85 -13.14
N LYS A 240 -7.04 -21.33 -13.66
CA LYS A 240 -7.05 -20.47 -14.84
C LYS A 240 -7.80 -19.16 -14.58
N TYR A 241 -7.34 -18.12 -15.22
CA TYR A 241 -8.12 -16.88 -15.33
C TYR A 241 -9.35 -17.07 -16.21
N LYS A 242 -10.28 -16.10 -16.19
CA LYS A 242 -11.56 -16.17 -16.95
C LYS A 242 -11.40 -16.29 -18.47
N ASN A 243 -10.25 -15.93 -19.01
CA ASN A 243 -9.94 -16.06 -20.43
C ASN A 243 -9.26 -17.39 -20.79
N GLY A 244 -9.17 -18.36 -19.85
CA GLY A 244 -8.54 -19.66 -20.04
C GLY A 244 -7.02 -19.69 -19.83
N ALA A 245 -6.36 -18.55 -19.67
CA ALA A 245 -4.93 -18.50 -19.38
C ALA A 245 -4.63 -19.04 -17.98
N LYS A 246 -3.50 -19.73 -17.81
CA LYS A 246 -3.02 -20.22 -16.51
C LYS A 246 -2.88 -19.08 -15.52
N ALA A 247 -3.35 -19.25 -14.28
CA ALA A 247 -3.26 -18.25 -13.24
C ALA A 247 -1.82 -18.16 -12.68
N ASP A 248 -1.41 -16.96 -12.26
CA ASP A 248 -0.11 -16.76 -11.63
C ASP A 248 -0.04 -17.51 -10.29
N TYR A 249 1.10 -18.14 -10.03
CA TYR A 249 1.29 -19.00 -8.84
C TYR A 249 1.28 -18.19 -7.54
N TYR A 250 2.01 -17.08 -7.50
CA TYR A 250 2.15 -16.29 -6.29
C TYR A 250 0.89 -15.47 -6.01
N SER A 251 0.29 -15.66 -4.83
CA SER A 251 -0.97 -14.99 -4.44
C SER A 251 -0.88 -13.47 -4.56
N ILE A 252 0.25 -12.85 -4.17
CA ILE A 252 0.46 -11.39 -4.31
C ILE A 252 0.34 -10.97 -5.78
N VAL A 253 0.94 -11.72 -6.68
CA VAL A 253 0.93 -11.45 -8.13
C VAL A 253 -0.45 -11.73 -8.71
N ARG A 254 -1.01 -12.92 -8.45
CA ARG A 254 -2.32 -13.37 -8.96
C ARG A 254 -3.46 -12.43 -8.58
N GLU A 255 -3.54 -12.06 -7.30
CA GLU A 255 -4.53 -11.11 -6.81
C GLU A 255 -4.30 -9.70 -7.39
N GLY A 256 -3.05 -9.32 -7.63
CA GLY A 256 -2.71 -8.10 -8.35
C GLY A 256 -3.32 -8.08 -9.75
N VAL A 257 -3.15 -9.16 -10.50
CA VAL A 257 -3.75 -9.34 -11.84
C VAL A 257 -5.28 -9.27 -11.79
N LEU A 258 -5.92 -9.99 -10.86
CA LEU A 258 -7.37 -10.01 -10.69
C LEU A 258 -7.94 -8.64 -10.29
N ASN A 259 -7.21 -7.87 -9.51
CA ASN A 259 -7.62 -6.56 -9.01
C ASN A 259 -7.17 -5.39 -9.89
N ARG A 260 -6.42 -5.65 -10.96
CA ARG A 260 -5.83 -4.65 -11.88
C ARG A 260 -4.86 -3.71 -11.15
N ILE A 261 -4.09 -4.25 -10.21
CA ILE A 261 -3.05 -3.54 -9.48
C ILE A 261 -1.71 -4.20 -9.81
N PRO A 262 -0.79 -3.51 -10.47
CA PRO A 262 0.57 -4.00 -10.68
C PRO A 262 1.21 -4.41 -9.35
N SER A 263 1.45 -5.72 -9.19
CA SER A 263 1.98 -6.30 -7.95
C SER A 263 3.16 -7.21 -8.28
N LEU A 264 4.29 -6.99 -7.63
CA LEU A 264 5.51 -7.78 -7.82
C LEU A 264 6.15 -8.14 -6.48
N ILE A 265 6.96 -9.18 -6.50
CA ILE A 265 7.79 -9.60 -5.37
C ILE A 265 9.26 -9.42 -5.78
N ILE A 266 10.06 -8.83 -4.91
CA ILE A 266 11.50 -8.69 -5.06
C ILE A 266 12.15 -9.71 -4.13
N GLU A 267 12.89 -10.65 -4.67
CA GLU A 267 13.83 -11.50 -3.94
C GLU A 267 15.21 -10.85 -4.02
N HIS A 268 15.68 -10.24 -2.93
CA HIS A 268 16.93 -9.43 -2.93
C HIS A 268 18.21 -10.25 -2.95
N GLY A 269 18.11 -11.57 -2.84
CA GLY A 269 19.21 -12.53 -2.76
C GLY A 269 18.81 -13.72 -1.94
N TYR A 270 19.77 -14.53 -1.50
CA TYR A 270 19.49 -15.80 -0.82
C TYR A 270 20.02 -15.79 0.62
N VAL A 271 19.11 -15.96 1.60
CA VAL A 271 19.51 -16.07 3.03
C VAL A 271 20.33 -17.32 3.32
N SER A 272 20.24 -18.34 2.46
CA SER A 272 21.09 -19.55 2.50
C SER A 272 22.51 -19.32 1.99
N ASN A 273 22.72 -18.27 1.14
CA ASN A 273 24.02 -17.95 0.57
C ASN A 273 24.81 -17.02 1.50
N LYS A 274 25.99 -17.48 1.96
CA LYS A 274 26.83 -16.74 2.89
C LYS A 274 27.36 -15.42 2.29
N SER A 275 27.62 -15.39 0.97
CA SER A 275 28.08 -14.17 0.28
C SER A 275 26.99 -13.11 0.23
N ASP A 276 25.76 -13.48 -0.17
CA ASP A 276 24.63 -12.55 -0.19
C ASP A 276 24.38 -11.98 1.22
N CYS A 277 24.40 -12.86 2.24
CA CYS A 277 24.21 -12.42 3.63
C CYS A 277 25.27 -11.42 4.09
N ASN A 278 26.55 -11.72 3.86
CA ASN A 278 27.65 -10.86 4.29
C ASN A 278 27.68 -9.52 3.55
N ASN A 279 27.33 -9.52 2.24
CA ASN A 279 27.42 -8.34 1.40
C ASN A 279 26.19 -7.43 1.50
N TYR A 280 24.98 -8.01 1.73
CA TYR A 280 23.73 -7.27 1.55
C TYR A 280 22.76 -7.31 2.72
N PHE A 281 22.82 -8.29 3.65
CA PHE A 281 21.76 -8.47 4.65
C PHE A 281 22.20 -8.32 6.09
N LYS A 282 23.50 -8.49 6.39
CA LYS A 282 24.01 -8.65 7.74
C LYS A 282 23.85 -7.39 8.60
N THR A 283 24.10 -6.24 8.06
CA THR A 283 24.04 -4.96 8.80
C THR A 283 22.78 -4.16 8.47
N ALA A 284 22.37 -3.30 9.38
CA ALA A 284 21.26 -2.38 9.15
C ALA A 284 21.50 -1.44 7.95
N GLU A 285 22.76 -1.00 7.77
CA GLU A 285 23.13 -0.12 6.65
C GLU A 285 23.04 -0.83 5.30
N GLN A 286 23.40 -2.13 5.24
CA GLN A 286 23.22 -2.94 4.02
C GLN A 286 21.74 -3.06 3.67
N ARG A 287 20.89 -3.42 4.63
CA ARG A 287 19.42 -3.52 4.42
C ARG A 287 18.80 -2.16 4.06
N LYS A 288 19.30 -1.07 4.63
CA LYS A 288 18.90 0.29 4.27
C LYS A 288 19.29 0.63 2.82
N SER A 289 20.48 0.22 2.38
CA SER A 289 20.93 0.45 1.00
C SER A 289 20.03 -0.27 -0.02
N LEU A 290 19.60 -1.50 0.27
CA LEU A 290 18.62 -2.22 -0.55
C LEU A 290 17.30 -1.44 -0.67
N GLY A 291 16.71 -1.05 0.47
CA GLY A 291 15.45 -0.29 0.44
C GLY A 291 15.56 1.07 -0.27
N VAL A 292 16.73 1.72 -0.22
CA VAL A 292 17.01 2.95 -0.99
C VAL A 292 17.09 2.65 -2.49
N ALA A 293 17.70 1.53 -2.89
CA ALA A 293 17.78 1.12 -4.29
C ALA A 293 16.38 0.82 -4.86
N ASP A 294 15.54 0.09 -4.10
CA ASP A 294 14.14 -0.15 -4.46
C ASP A 294 13.37 1.15 -4.66
N ALA A 295 13.52 2.09 -3.70
CA ALA A 295 12.90 3.40 -3.78
C ALA A 295 13.33 4.19 -5.01
N LYS A 296 14.64 4.19 -5.35
CA LYS A 296 15.15 4.82 -6.56
C LYS A 296 14.55 4.20 -7.82
N GLY A 297 14.42 2.87 -7.88
CA GLY A 297 13.76 2.18 -8.97
C GLY A 297 12.30 2.59 -9.13
N ILE A 298 11.55 2.70 -8.04
CA ILE A 298 10.16 3.19 -8.04
C ILE A 298 10.10 4.65 -8.51
N ILE A 299 11.00 5.51 -8.03
CA ILE A 299 11.11 6.92 -8.42
C ILE A 299 11.37 7.05 -9.91
N ASN A 300 12.35 6.30 -10.43
CA ASN A 300 12.72 6.32 -11.83
C ASN A 300 11.57 5.87 -12.75
N TYR A 301 10.87 4.81 -12.35
CA TYR A 301 9.72 4.28 -13.10
C TYR A 301 8.54 5.27 -13.16
N TYR A 302 8.14 5.81 -12.01
CA TYR A 302 7.01 6.74 -11.92
C TYR A 302 7.39 8.19 -12.22
N LYS A 303 8.69 8.48 -12.47
CA LYS A 303 9.22 9.84 -12.69
C LYS A 303 8.82 10.79 -11.54
N LEU A 304 9.02 10.32 -10.30
CA LEU A 304 8.62 11.08 -9.12
C LEU A 304 9.54 12.30 -8.94
N SER A 305 8.94 13.43 -8.61
CA SER A 305 9.63 14.71 -8.43
C SER A 305 9.98 14.94 -6.95
N ALA A 306 11.25 15.13 -6.66
CA ALA A 306 11.70 15.59 -5.34
C ALA A 306 11.43 17.11 -5.22
N LYS A 307 10.25 17.48 -4.76
CA LYS A 307 9.95 18.85 -4.34
C LYS A 307 9.33 18.83 -2.95
N ASN A 308 10.16 18.78 -1.94
CA ASN A 308 9.76 19.20 -0.60
C ASN A 308 9.81 20.72 -0.56
N ILE A 309 8.68 21.37 -0.28
CA ILE A 309 8.69 22.77 0.16
C ILE A 309 9.20 22.71 1.59
N GLU A 310 10.44 23.19 1.80
CA GLU A 310 10.99 23.31 3.15
C GLU A 310 10.34 24.46 3.89
N GLY A 311 9.92 24.25 5.11
CA GLY A 311 9.21 25.22 5.93
C GLY A 311 8.51 24.56 7.12
N ASP A 312 7.76 25.35 7.88
CA ASP A 312 7.02 24.87 9.04
C ASP A 312 5.66 25.56 9.24
N PHE A 313 4.87 25.00 10.13
CA PHE A 313 3.59 25.60 10.50
C PHE A 313 3.80 26.77 11.45
N GLN A 314 3.13 27.89 11.15
CA GLN A 314 3.10 29.06 12.00
C GLN A 314 1.65 29.47 12.27
N THR A 315 1.34 29.82 13.52
CA THR A 315 0.04 30.36 13.89
C THR A 315 0.16 31.86 14.09
N ILE A 316 -0.52 32.63 13.25
CA ILE A 316 -0.51 34.09 13.25
C ILE A 316 -1.96 34.55 13.40
N SER A 317 -2.28 35.31 14.43
CA SER A 317 -3.63 35.79 14.75
C SER A 317 -4.69 34.67 14.74
N GLY A 318 -4.37 33.50 15.38
CA GLY A 318 -5.26 32.35 15.47
C GLY A 318 -5.45 31.55 14.18
N LYS A 319 -4.74 31.87 13.11
CA LYS A 319 -4.79 31.20 11.81
C LYS A 319 -3.48 30.45 11.55
N THR A 320 -3.55 29.21 11.11
CA THR A 320 -2.36 28.38 10.80
C THR A 320 -1.98 28.55 9.34
N TYR A 321 -0.70 28.81 9.10
CA TYR A 321 -0.06 28.92 7.79
C TYR A 321 1.08 27.89 7.68
N PHE A 322 1.48 27.55 6.47
CA PHE A 322 2.79 26.95 6.22
C PHE A 322 3.72 28.02 5.65
N VAL A 323 4.84 28.24 6.31
CA VAL A 323 5.80 29.29 5.95
C VAL A 323 7.09 28.63 5.51
N ASP A 324 7.60 28.99 4.32
CA ASP A 324 8.87 28.48 3.81
C ASP A 324 10.08 29.13 4.54
N LYS A 325 11.29 28.66 4.23
CA LYS A 325 12.51 29.18 4.85
C LYS A 325 12.76 30.67 4.54
N GLU A 326 12.21 31.18 3.46
CA GLU A 326 12.29 32.58 3.06
C GLU A 326 11.22 33.46 3.71
N GLY A 327 10.34 32.88 4.56
CA GLY A 327 9.28 33.61 5.26
C GLY A 327 8.00 33.76 4.43
N ASN A 328 7.87 33.13 3.26
CA ASN A 328 6.67 33.24 2.43
C ASN A 328 5.60 32.26 2.88
N LYS A 329 4.33 32.71 2.88
CA LYS A 329 3.18 31.86 3.14
C LYS A 329 2.87 31.00 1.90
N ILE A 330 2.79 29.69 2.08
CA ILE A 330 2.54 28.75 0.99
C ILE A 330 1.03 28.46 0.91
N ALA A 331 0.47 28.66 -0.28
CA ALA A 331 -0.91 28.30 -0.61
C ALA A 331 -0.96 26.99 -1.41
N GLY A 332 -2.10 26.27 -1.35
CA GLY A 332 -2.28 24.99 -2.03
C GLY A 332 -1.83 23.82 -1.18
N TRP A 333 -1.43 22.71 -1.83
CA TRP A 333 -1.04 21.49 -1.15
C TRP A 333 0.41 21.54 -0.66
N VAL A 334 0.61 21.09 0.58
CA VAL A 334 1.93 20.92 1.20
C VAL A 334 2.02 19.49 1.76
N LYS A 335 3.17 18.86 1.58
CA LYS A 335 3.49 17.58 2.23
C LYS A 335 4.56 17.82 3.28
N LYS A 336 4.24 17.59 4.55
CA LYS A 336 5.16 17.67 5.70
C LYS A 336 5.12 16.37 6.47
N ASP A 337 6.28 15.79 6.78
CA ASP A 337 6.44 14.53 7.54
C ASP A 337 5.57 13.37 7.02
N GLY A 338 5.52 13.23 5.68
CA GLY A 338 4.74 12.21 4.99
C GLY A 338 3.23 12.46 4.93
N LYS A 339 2.72 13.54 5.54
CA LYS A 339 1.30 13.90 5.59
C LYS A 339 0.99 15.07 4.66
N TRP A 340 -0.23 15.07 4.12
CA TRP A 340 -0.71 16.11 3.25
C TRP A 340 -1.58 17.11 4.01
N TYR A 341 -1.37 18.40 3.71
CA TYR A 341 -2.13 19.53 4.21
C TYR A 341 -2.51 20.42 3.04
N HIS A 342 -3.55 21.20 3.21
CA HIS A 342 -3.95 22.19 2.18
C HIS A 342 -4.17 23.55 2.78
N PHE A 343 -3.64 24.56 2.12
CA PHE A 343 -3.77 25.97 2.49
C PHE A 343 -4.57 26.71 1.42
N ASN A 344 -5.47 27.57 1.85
CA ASN A 344 -6.36 28.29 0.96
C ASN A 344 -5.59 29.06 -0.13
N ASN A 345 -5.98 28.88 -1.38
CA ASN A 345 -5.24 29.41 -2.53
C ASN A 345 -5.19 30.95 -2.59
N LYS A 346 -6.03 31.66 -1.80
CA LYS A 346 -6.07 33.16 -1.74
C LYS A 346 -5.45 33.69 -0.46
N THR A 347 -5.72 33.03 0.67
CA THR A 347 -5.34 33.52 1.99
C THR A 347 -4.18 32.79 2.62
N ALA A 348 -3.74 31.69 2.04
CA ALA A 348 -2.77 30.73 2.58
C ALA A 348 -3.11 30.19 3.99
N VAL A 349 -4.34 30.37 4.47
CA VAL A 349 -4.79 29.80 5.75
C VAL A 349 -5.03 28.29 5.59
N MET A 350 -4.63 27.49 6.58
CA MET A 350 -4.84 26.04 6.59
C MET A 350 -6.34 25.69 6.46
N ASN A 351 -6.67 24.89 5.44
CA ASN A 351 -8.02 24.37 5.29
C ASN A 351 -8.27 23.23 6.27
N LYS A 352 -9.52 23.14 6.76
CA LYS A 352 -10.02 22.08 7.63
C LYS A 352 -11.41 21.64 7.17
N GLY A 353 -11.77 20.37 7.42
CA GLY A 353 -13.05 19.83 6.98
C GLY A 353 -13.12 19.52 5.49
N PHE A 354 -14.32 19.57 4.91
CA PHE A 354 -14.52 19.32 3.48
C PHE A 354 -14.17 20.55 2.63
N PHE A 355 -13.43 20.31 1.54
CA PHE A 355 -13.24 21.29 0.49
C PHE A 355 -13.18 20.62 -0.89
N LYS A 356 -13.18 21.43 -1.95
CA LYS A 356 -13.05 20.97 -3.33
C LYS A 356 -11.88 21.68 -4.01
N GLU A 357 -11.14 20.92 -4.80
CA GLU A 357 -10.10 21.46 -5.66
C GLU A 357 -9.97 20.61 -6.92
N ALA A 358 -9.80 21.25 -8.07
CA ALA A 358 -9.66 20.59 -9.38
C ALA A 358 -10.74 19.51 -9.63
N GLY A 359 -12.02 19.78 -9.25
CA GLY A 359 -13.14 18.86 -9.38
C GLY A 359 -13.18 17.71 -8.35
N ASN A 360 -12.14 17.54 -7.57
CA ASN A 360 -12.06 16.53 -6.52
C ASN A 360 -12.56 17.06 -5.18
N LYS A 361 -13.13 16.18 -4.37
CA LYS A 361 -13.55 16.49 -3.00
C LYS A 361 -12.57 15.84 -2.02
N PHE A 362 -12.15 16.61 -1.01
CA PHE A 362 -11.24 16.17 0.05
C PHE A 362 -11.86 16.40 1.42
N TYR A 363 -11.31 15.72 2.43
CA TYR A 363 -11.61 16.00 3.84
C TYR A 363 -10.32 16.07 4.63
N LEU A 364 -10.14 17.19 5.32
CA LEU A 364 -9.01 17.42 6.20
C LEU A 364 -9.47 17.34 7.65
N ASN A 365 -8.68 16.73 8.50
CA ASN A 365 -8.99 16.59 9.91
C ASN A 365 -9.25 17.97 10.56
N PRO A 366 -10.39 18.21 11.22
CA PRO A 366 -10.70 19.53 11.77
C PRO A 366 -9.73 20.00 12.86
N LYS A 367 -9.09 19.06 13.57
CA LYS A 367 -8.12 19.38 14.63
C LYS A 367 -6.73 19.63 14.05
N THR A 368 -6.21 18.68 13.25
CA THR A 368 -4.82 18.71 12.80
C THR A 368 -4.60 19.32 11.41
N GLY A 369 -5.63 19.45 10.58
CA GLY A 369 -5.51 19.84 9.17
C GLY A 369 -5.01 18.73 8.24
N GLU A 370 -4.68 17.55 8.75
CA GLU A 370 -4.17 16.41 7.96
C GLU A 370 -5.22 15.89 6.97
N MET A 371 -4.80 15.58 5.75
CA MET A 371 -5.66 14.97 4.75
C MET A 371 -6.06 13.54 5.18
N THR A 372 -7.36 13.28 5.16
CA THR A 372 -7.91 11.98 5.52
C THR A 372 -7.91 11.03 4.31
N SER A 373 -7.48 9.78 4.51
CA SER A 373 -7.63 8.66 3.58
C SER A 373 -8.28 7.45 4.26
N GLY A 374 -8.87 6.54 3.47
CA GLY A 374 -9.62 5.40 4.00
C GLY A 374 -11.03 5.76 4.45
N TRP A 375 -11.61 4.89 5.30
CA TRP A 375 -12.93 5.08 5.87
C TRP A 375 -12.91 6.11 7.00
N PHE A 376 -13.90 7.01 7.02
CA PHE A 376 -14.09 7.96 8.11
C PHE A 376 -15.56 8.31 8.33
N THR A 377 -15.88 8.80 9.53
CA THR A 377 -17.25 9.08 9.94
C THR A 377 -17.38 10.53 10.41
N ILE A 378 -18.43 11.22 9.95
CA ILE A 378 -18.76 12.56 10.37
C ILE A 378 -20.24 12.58 10.77
N ARG A 379 -20.54 12.95 12.01
CA ARG A 379 -21.91 13.02 12.56
C ARG A 379 -22.71 11.75 12.23
N GLY A 380 -22.14 10.57 12.51
CA GLY A 380 -22.75 9.26 12.27
C GLY A 380 -22.93 8.86 10.80
N LYS A 381 -22.37 9.57 9.85
CA LYS A 381 -22.42 9.24 8.41
C LYS A 381 -21.03 8.81 7.92
N SER A 382 -20.97 7.66 7.26
CA SER A 382 -19.71 7.09 6.74
C SER A 382 -19.36 7.65 5.37
N TYR A 383 -18.08 7.87 5.17
CA TYR A 383 -17.42 8.32 3.96
C TYR A 383 -16.21 7.44 3.66
N LEU A 384 -15.71 7.50 2.44
CA LEU A 384 -14.47 6.86 2.04
C LEU A 384 -13.64 7.83 1.19
N ALA A 385 -12.39 8.04 1.56
CA ALA A 385 -11.41 8.69 0.71
C ALA A 385 -10.42 7.63 0.18
N LYS A 386 -10.01 7.77 -1.07
CA LYS A 386 -8.97 6.94 -1.69
C LYS A 386 -7.61 7.23 -1.03
N GLY A 387 -6.58 6.43 -1.34
CA GLY A 387 -5.24 6.66 -0.84
C GLY A 387 -4.68 8.05 -1.14
N ASN A 388 -5.05 8.62 -2.27
CA ASN A 388 -4.72 10.01 -2.64
C ASN A 388 -5.67 11.08 -2.07
N GLY A 389 -6.43 10.79 -1.03
CA GLY A 389 -7.32 11.73 -0.33
C GLY A 389 -8.63 12.06 -1.03
N VAL A 390 -8.82 11.65 -2.28
CA VAL A 390 -10.06 11.96 -3.03
C VAL A 390 -11.25 11.20 -2.45
N VAL A 391 -12.22 11.92 -1.91
CA VAL A 391 -13.45 11.35 -1.35
C VAL A 391 -14.31 10.76 -2.45
N VAL A 392 -14.73 9.51 -2.26
CA VAL A 392 -15.60 8.80 -3.22
C VAL A 392 -16.98 9.43 -3.25
N THR A 393 -17.42 9.87 -4.43
CA THR A 393 -18.71 10.54 -4.63
C THR A 393 -19.45 9.98 -5.84
N ASN A 394 -20.78 9.94 -5.80
CA ASN A 394 -21.69 9.62 -6.91
C ASN A 394 -21.34 8.36 -7.71
N GLN A 395 -20.93 7.30 -7.01
CA GLN A 395 -20.57 6.03 -7.66
C GLN A 395 -20.74 4.82 -6.75
N ILE A 396 -20.76 3.63 -7.39
CA ILE A 396 -20.51 2.36 -6.73
C ILE A 396 -18.99 2.19 -6.67
N TYR A 397 -18.47 1.99 -5.48
CA TYR A 397 -17.04 1.79 -5.23
C TYR A 397 -16.81 0.51 -4.44
N THR A 398 -15.78 -0.24 -4.81
CA THR A 398 -15.40 -1.50 -4.13
C THR A 398 -14.11 -1.26 -3.36
N ASP A 399 -14.15 -1.53 -2.05
CA ASP A 399 -13.00 -1.33 -1.16
C ASP A 399 -12.04 -2.54 -1.10
N GLY A 400 -12.15 -3.43 -2.08
CA GLY A 400 -11.39 -4.68 -2.14
C GLY A 400 -12.21 -5.89 -1.71
N VAL A 401 -13.16 -5.73 -0.80
CA VAL A 401 -13.99 -6.81 -0.26
C VAL A 401 -15.46 -6.63 -0.63
N LYS A 402 -16.00 -5.44 -0.41
CA LYS A 402 -17.42 -5.14 -0.58
C LYS A 402 -17.60 -3.91 -1.47
N SER A 403 -18.72 -3.85 -2.19
CA SER A 403 -19.09 -2.67 -2.97
C SER A 403 -20.13 -1.84 -2.23
N TYR A 404 -19.97 -0.54 -2.27
CA TYR A 404 -20.83 0.44 -1.60
C TYR A 404 -21.26 1.51 -2.57
N PHE A 405 -22.38 2.18 -2.29
CA PHE A 405 -22.79 3.35 -3.05
C PHE A 405 -22.58 4.63 -2.26
N PHE A 406 -21.96 5.61 -2.90
CA PHE A 406 -21.73 6.94 -2.32
C PHE A 406 -22.56 7.98 -3.10
N LYS A 407 -23.31 8.83 -2.38
CA LYS A 407 -24.06 9.95 -2.94
C LYS A 407 -23.12 11.04 -3.51
N LYS A 408 -23.67 12.01 -4.26
CA LYS A 408 -22.95 13.24 -4.68
C LYS A 408 -22.24 13.93 -3.49
N SER A 409 -22.87 13.93 -2.31
CA SER A 409 -22.29 14.48 -1.08
C SER A 409 -21.08 13.72 -0.54
N GLY A 410 -20.81 12.50 -1.03
CA GLY A 410 -19.82 11.56 -0.50
C GLY A 410 -20.37 10.65 0.62
N LYS A 411 -21.59 10.89 1.13
CA LYS A 411 -22.19 10.03 2.16
C LYS A 411 -22.48 8.64 1.60
N ARG A 412 -22.09 7.58 2.30
CA ARG A 412 -22.51 6.21 2.00
C ARG A 412 -24.03 6.09 2.07
N LYS A 413 -24.63 5.40 1.11
CA LYS A 413 -26.07 5.12 1.05
C LYS A 413 -26.31 3.62 1.15
N ASN A 414 -27.13 3.21 2.10
CA ASN A 414 -27.64 1.86 2.23
C ASN A 414 -29.09 1.78 1.70
N GLY A 415 -29.60 0.56 1.50
CA GLY A 415 -30.94 0.28 0.98
C GLY A 415 -30.97 0.31 -0.54
N TRP A 416 -32.16 0.57 -1.08
CA TRP A 416 -32.37 0.65 -2.52
C TRP A 416 -31.70 1.88 -3.13
N VAL A 417 -31.03 1.66 -4.26
CA VAL A 417 -30.36 2.70 -5.04
C VAL A 417 -30.61 2.46 -6.52
N THR A 418 -31.05 3.50 -7.22
CA THR A 418 -31.05 3.53 -8.69
C THR A 418 -29.78 4.26 -9.15
N TYR A 419 -28.95 3.60 -9.94
CA TYR A 419 -27.71 4.16 -10.47
C TYR A 419 -27.50 3.69 -11.91
N LYS A 420 -27.21 4.63 -12.83
CA LYS A 420 -27.05 4.35 -14.27
C LYS A 420 -28.18 3.47 -14.83
N LYS A 421 -29.45 3.90 -14.62
CA LYS A 421 -30.68 3.22 -15.06
C LYS A 421 -30.89 1.79 -14.51
N ALA A 422 -30.13 1.35 -13.49
CA ALA A 422 -30.30 0.04 -12.87
C ALA A 422 -30.55 0.15 -11.36
N LYS A 423 -31.35 -0.79 -10.79
CA LYS A 423 -31.62 -0.87 -9.36
C LYS A 423 -30.65 -1.82 -8.68
N TYR A 424 -30.21 -1.43 -7.48
CA TYR A 424 -29.29 -2.17 -6.60
C TYR A 424 -29.82 -2.11 -5.17
N TYR A 425 -29.34 -3.01 -4.33
CA TYR A 425 -29.56 -2.92 -2.88
C TYR A 425 -28.23 -3.02 -2.15
N PHE A 426 -28.00 -2.09 -1.21
CA PHE A 426 -26.80 -2.02 -0.39
C PHE A 426 -27.15 -2.30 1.06
N SER A 427 -26.71 -3.44 1.58
CA SER A 427 -26.82 -3.79 3.00
C SER A 427 -25.88 -2.94 3.83
N LYS A 428 -26.29 -2.64 5.08
CA LYS A 428 -25.42 -1.93 6.05
C LYS A 428 -24.13 -2.71 6.32
N THR A 429 -24.22 -4.04 6.43
CA THR A 429 -23.07 -4.92 6.78
C THR A 429 -22.44 -5.62 5.57
N LYS A 430 -23.27 -6.13 4.63
CA LYS A 430 -22.79 -6.96 3.49
C LYS A 430 -22.39 -6.15 2.25
N GLY A 431 -22.60 -4.81 2.23
CA GLY A 431 -22.40 -4.01 1.02
C GLY A 431 -23.43 -4.31 -0.07
N MET A 432 -23.06 -4.25 -1.35
CA MET A 432 -23.94 -4.52 -2.49
C MET A 432 -24.37 -5.98 -2.54
N LEU A 433 -25.69 -6.24 -2.53
CA LEU A 433 -26.21 -7.59 -2.58
C LEU A 433 -26.14 -8.18 -4.00
N LYS A 434 -25.86 -9.48 -4.06
CA LYS A 434 -25.75 -10.28 -5.29
C LYS A 434 -26.51 -11.60 -5.14
N GLY A 435 -26.90 -12.23 -6.25
CA GLY A 435 -27.60 -13.51 -6.25
C GLY A 435 -29.05 -13.41 -5.71
N LYS A 436 -29.58 -14.52 -5.20
CA LYS A 436 -30.93 -14.59 -4.58
C LYS A 436 -30.86 -14.04 -3.15
N GLN A 437 -31.73 -13.10 -2.81
CA GLN A 437 -31.73 -12.41 -1.50
C GLN A 437 -33.17 -12.22 -0.99
N LYS A 438 -33.37 -12.33 0.33
CA LYS A 438 -34.63 -11.98 1.02
C LYS A 438 -34.46 -10.61 1.68
N ILE A 439 -35.24 -9.61 1.28
CA ILE A 439 -35.18 -8.25 1.79
C ILE A 439 -36.57 -7.88 2.31
N LYS A 440 -36.71 -7.61 3.60
CA LYS A 440 -37.99 -7.31 4.25
C LYS A 440 -39.09 -8.31 3.85
N GLY A 441 -38.81 -9.60 3.99
CA GLY A 441 -39.74 -10.69 3.67
C GLY A 441 -39.86 -11.05 2.18
N LYS A 442 -39.54 -10.16 1.24
CA LYS A 442 -39.69 -10.37 -0.21
C LYS A 442 -38.41 -10.95 -0.83
N ARG A 443 -38.56 -11.87 -1.79
CA ARG A 443 -37.44 -12.47 -2.54
C ARG A 443 -37.05 -11.62 -3.74
N TYR A 444 -35.76 -11.40 -3.95
CA TYR A 444 -35.18 -10.66 -5.06
C TYR A 444 -34.01 -11.43 -5.67
N THR A 445 -33.79 -11.29 -6.97
CA THR A 445 -32.65 -11.88 -7.65
C THR A 445 -31.81 -10.78 -8.26
N PHE A 446 -30.56 -10.70 -7.83
CA PHE A 446 -29.56 -9.76 -8.37
C PHE A 446 -28.57 -10.52 -9.25
N SER A 447 -28.00 -9.85 -10.24
CA SER A 447 -26.89 -10.40 -11.01
C SER A 447 -25.72 -10.75 -10.10
N LYS A 448 -25.23 -12.00 -10.16
CA LYS A 448 -24.04 -12.43 -9.41
C LYS A 448 -22.80 -11.61 -9.81
N LYS A 449 -22.67 -11.22 -11.09
CA LYS A 449 -21.56 -10.44 -11.64
C LYS A 449 -21.65 -8.96 -11.27
N THR A 450 -22.78 -8.31 -11.50
CA THR A 450 -22.92 -6.84 -11.47
C THR A 450 -23.73 -6.31 -10.29
N GLY A 451 -24.44 -7.13 -9.54
CA GLY A 451 -25.35 -6.72 -8.46
C GLY A 451 -26.63 -5.99 -8.95
N LYS A 452 -26.87 -5.87 -10.26
CA LYS A 452 -28.11 -5.28 -10.79
C LYS A 452 -29.29 -6.16 -10.46
N LEU A 453 -30.41 -5.55 -10.04
CA LEU A 453 -31.67 -6.27 -9.89
C LEU A 453 -32.11 -6.84 -11.25
N ARG A 454 -32.40 -8.14 -11.31
CA ARG A 454 -32.97 -8.78 -12.48
C ARG A 454 -34.49 -8.52 -12.49
N LYS A 455 -35.06 -8.21 -13.64
CA LYS A 455 -36.52 -8.19 -13.79
C LYS A 455 -37.07 -9.58 -13.45
N LYS A 456 -38.21 -9.68 -12.71
CA LYS A 456 -38.97 -10.91 -12.69
C LYS A 456 -39.31 -11.25 -14.15
N LYS A 457 -39.01 -12.49 -14.57
CA LYS A 457 -39.71 -13.07 -15.73
C LYS A 457 -41.15 -13.24 -15.35
#